data_61e413541dcca945d7ccc0114e115322
#
_entry.id   61e413541dcca945d7ccc0114e115322
#
_cell.length_a   1.000
_cell.length_b   1.000
_cell.length_c   1.000
_cell.angle_alpha   90.00
_cell.angle_beta   90.00
_cell.angle_gamma   90.00
#
_symmetry.space_group_name_H-M   'P 1'
#
loop_
_entity.id
_entity.type
_entity.pdbx_description
1 polymer ?
#
loop_
_entity_poly.entity_id
_entity_poly.type
_entity_poly.pdbx_seq_one_letter_code
_entity_poly.pdbx_strand_id
1 'polypeptide(L)'
;MSTPTKMVTDHAGRPIPALTPGDSQRVAVGSSSAQSTALDSETIIVRVQSDVACYLAFGDNPTATNTDLVLPANTVEYFGVTPGSKVAVLQFGGAGYLNIVEMR
;
A
#
# COMPACT_ATOMS: atom_id res chain seq x y z
N MET A 1 -19.86 -2.41 2.62
CA MET A 1 -18.55 -2.85 2.11
C MET A 1 -18.56 -4.34 1.90
N SER A 2 -18.09 -4.77 0.79
CA SER A 2 -17.88 -6.20 0.61
C SER A 2 -16.78 -6.65 1.55
N THR A 3 -16.84 -7.89 2.00
CA THR A 3 -15.79 -8.44 2.82
C THR A 3 -14.51 -8.55 1.99
N PRO A 4 -13.43 -7.86 2.35
CA PRO A 4 -12.19 -7.91 1.58
C PRO A 4 -11.47 -9.25 1.72
N THR A 5 -11.84 -10.03 2.73
CA THR A 5 -11.15 -11.26 3.07
C THR A 5 -11.99 -12.45 2.67
N LYS A 6 -11.42 -13.34 1.88
CA LYS A 6 -11.99 -14.64 1.60
C LYS A 6 -11.48 -15.63 2.62
N MET A 7 -12.32 -16.59 2.97
CA MET A 7 -11.94 -17.59 3.96
C MET A 7 -11.64 -18.89 3.24
N VAL A 8 -10.49 -19.47 3.54
CA VAL A 8 -10.09 -20.81 3.12
C VAL A 8 -9.87 -21.66 4.37
N THR A 9 -9.77 -22.96 4.23
CA THR A 9 -9.53 -23.83 5.38
C THR A 9 -8.12 -24.41 5.33
N ASP A 10 -7.52 -24.58 6.52
CA ASP A 10 -6.26 -25.28 6.66
C ASP A 10 -6.49 -26.81 6.76
N HIS A 11 -5.43 -27.56 7.00
CA HIS A 11 -5.51 -29.02 7.12
C HIS A 11 -6.42 -29.50 8.25
N ALA A 12 -6.60 -28.67 9.28
CA ALA A 12 -7.45 -29.00 10.42
C ALA A 12 -8.89 -28.55 10.21
N GLY A 13 -9.22 -27.97 9.06
CA GLY A 13 -10.55 -27.47 8.76
C GLY A 13 -10.84 -26.08 9.33
N ARG A 14 -9.84 -25.40 9.88
CA ARG A 14 -10.02 -24.05 10.42
C ARG A 14 -9.97 -23.02 9.30
N PRO A 15 -10.83 -21.98 9.36
CA PRO A 15 -10.77 -20.93 8.34
C PRO A 15 -9.50 -20.11 8.47
N ILE A 16 -8.91 -19.79 7.31
CA ILE A 16 -7.72 -18.94 7.20
C ILE A 16 -8.13 -17.71 6.38
N PRO A 17 -7.97 -16.49 6.92
CA PRO A 17 -8.27 -15.30 6.13
C PRO A 17 -7.31 -15.19 4.95
N ALA A 18 -7.85 -14.83 3.80
CA ALA A 18 -7.08 -14.63 2.58
C ALA A 18 -7.59 -13.40 1.87
N LEU A 19 -6.66 -12.61 1.31
CA LEU A 19 -6.96 -11.42 0.53
C LEU A 19 -6.67 -11.68 -0.94
N THR A 20 -7.53 -11.13 -1.81
CA THR A 20 -7.34 -11.23 -3.25
C THR A 20 -6.77 -9.92 -3.75
N PRO A 21 -5.68 -9.94 -4.55
CA PRO A 21 -5.18 -8.72 -5.16
C PRO A 21 -6.20 -8.16 -6.16
N GLY A 22 -6.42 -6.86 -6.09
CA GLY A 22 -7.26 -6.12 -7.01
C GLY A 22 -6.42 -5.21 -7.89
N ASP A 23 -6.83 -3.94 -8.00
CA ASP A 23 -6.12 -2.96 -8.82
C ASP A 23 -4.73 -2.70 -8.24
N SER A 24 -3.78 -2.46 -9.12
CA SER A 24 -2.43 -2.09 -8.74
C SER A 24 -1.99 -0.84 -9.49
N GLN A 25 -1.06 -0.10 -8.87
CA GLN A 25 -0.46 1.06 -9.51
C GLN A 25 0.99 1.19 -9.08
N ARG A 26 1.77 1.90 -9.89
CA ARG A 26 3.17 2.15 -9.63
C ARG A 26 3.40 3.64 -9.55
N VAL A 27 4.04 4.08 -8.47
CA VAL A 27 4.35 5.48 -8.23
C VAL A 27 5.85 5.67 -8.23
N ALA A 28 6.35 6.64 -8.99
CA ALA A 28 7.78 6.94 -9.02
C ALA A 28 8.21 7.53 -7.67
N VAL A 29 9.28 6.96 -7.10
CA VAL A 29 9.90 7.44 -5.87
C VAL A 29 11.04 8.38 -6.26
N GLY A 30 10.96 9.62 -5.81
CA GLY A 30 11.95 10.63 -6.17
C GLY A 30 12.19 11.62 -5.05
N SER A 31 12.89 12.70 -5.37
CA SER A 31 13.28 13.72 -4.40
C SER A 31 12.14 14.64 -3.98
N SER A 32 10.98 14.54 -4.63
CA SER A 32 9.77 15.24 -4.26
C SER A 32 8.68 14.24 -3.95
N SER A 33 7.80 14.57 -3.01
CA SER A 33 6.65 13.72 -2.69
C SER A 33 5.78 13.53 -3.93
N ALA A 34 5.42 12.28 -4.20
CA ALA A 34 4.51 11.92 -5.29
C ALA A 34 3.33 11.15 -4.72
N GLN A 35 2.16 11.32 -5.30
CA GLN A 35 0.94 10.67 -4.83
C GLN A 35 0.49 9.60 -5.81
N SER A 36 -0.13 8.55 -5.28
CA SER A 36 -0.91 7.62 -6.07
C SER A 36 -2.20 8.28 -6.55
N THR A 37 -2.93 7.62 -7.45
CA THR A 37 -4.33 7.97 -7.68
C THR A 37 -5.14 7.49 -6.48
N ALA A 38 -6.38 7.99 -6.37
CA ALA A 38 -7.26 7.59 -5.27
C ALA A 38 -7.52 6.08 -5.31
N LEU A 39 -7.45 5.46 -4.15
CA LEU A 39 -7.82 4.07 -3.99
C LEU A 39 -9.33 3.90 -4.17
N ASP A 40 -9.75 2.69 -4.49
CA ASP A 40 -11.17 2.39 -4.66
C ASP A 40 -11.95 2.73 -3.39
N SER A 41 -13.20 3.13 -3.57
CA SER A 41 -14.08 3.52 -2.47
C SER A 41 -14.41 2.37 -1.50
N GLU A 42 -14.05 1.15 -1.82
CA GLU A 42 -14.24 -0.01 -0.94
C GLU A 42 -12.93 -0.62 -0.46
N THR A 43 -11.80 -0.06 -0.83
CA THR A 43 -10.49 -0.59 -0.43
C THR A 43 -10.16 -0.15 1.00
N ILE A 44 -9.86 -1.12 1.86
CA ILE A 44 -9.47 -0.88 3.25
C ILE A 44 -8.08 -1.43 3.58
N ILE A 45 -7.47 -2.19 2.68
CA ILE A 45 -6.13 -2.75 2.86
C ILE A 45 -5.37 -2.64 1.56
N VAL A 46 -4.11 -2.20 1.66
CA VAL A 46 -3.19 -2.18 0.52
C VAL A 46 -1.93 -2.95 0.86
N ARG A 47 -1.36 -3.58 -0.16
CA ARG A 47 -0.04 -4.19 -0.11
C ARG A 47 0.92 -3.27 -0.83
N VAL A 48 2.01 -2.91 -0.19
CA VAL A 48 3.01 -2.01 -0.77
C VAL A 48 4.38 -2.69 -0.81
N GLN A 49 5.13 -2.38 -1.84
CA GLN A 49 6.51 -2.82 -1.99
C GLN A 49 7.24 -1.80 -2.85
N SER A 50 8.47 -1.47 -2.48
CA SER A 50 9.33 -0.57 -3.25
C SER A 50 10.68 -1.24 -3.47
N ASP A 51 11.33 -0.93 -4.59
CA ASP A 51 12.69 -1.40 -4.85
C ASP A 51 13.74 -0.54 -4.13
N VAL A 52 13.33 0.56 -3.51
CA VAL A 52 14.20 1.43 -2.70
C VAL A 52 13.48 1.76 -1.41
N ALA A 53 14.27 2.06 -0.36
CA ALA A 53 13.69 2.57 0.89
C ALA A 53 13.00 3.92 0.62
N CYS A 54 11.85 4.14 1.24
CA CYS A 54 11.08 5.36 1.02
C CYS A 54 10.22 5.69 2.24
N TYR A 55 9.77 6.96 2.28
CA TYR A 55 8.80 7.42 3.28
C TYR A 55 7.40 7.33 2.68
N LEU A 56 6.43 6.93 3.48
CA LEU A 56 5.03 6.81 3.06
C LEU A 56 4.13 7.68 3.92
N ALA A 57 3.14 8.30 3.29
CA ALA A 57 2.07 9.02 3.96
C ALA A 57 0.73 8.65 3.32
N PHE A 58 -0.34 8.66 4.11
CA PHE A 58 -1.67 8.25 3.67
C PHE A 58 -2.68 9.34 4.00
N GLY A 59 -3.67 9.54 3.15
CA GLY A 59 -4.72 10.52 3.39
C GLY A 59 -5.40 10.96 2.11
N ASP A 60 -6.22 12.01 2.19
CA ASP A 60 -6.92 12.53 1.02
C ASP A 60 -5.99 13.29 0.07
N ASN A 61 -5.03 14.01 0.63
CA ASN A 61 -4.04 14.77 -0.14
C ASN A 61 -2.70 14.73 0.61
N PRO A 62 -2.10 13.52 0.75
CA PRO A 62 -0.93 13.38 1.59
C PRO A 62 0.32 13.94 0.92
N THR A 63 1.24 14.43 1.76
CA THR A 63 2.59 14.80 1.36
C THR A 63 3.56 13.97 2.21
N ALA A 64 4.38 13.16 1.60
CA ALA A 64 5.38 12.38 2.32
C ALA A 64 6.56 13.27 2.69
N THR A 65 6.99 13.16 3.93
CA THR A 65 8.13 13.91 4.46
C THR A 65 9.10 12.94 5.15
N ASN A 66 10.28 13.43 5.50
CA ASN A 66 11.29 12.62 6.16
C ASN A 66 10.98 12.28 7.63
N THR A 67 9.82 12.69 8.11
CA THR A 67 9.33 12.30 9.45
C THR A 67 8.22 11.26 9.39
N ASP A 68 7.84 10.82 8.19
CA ASP A 68 6.83 9.79 8.00
C ASP A 68 7.43 8.39 8.15
N LEU A 69 6.57 7.37 8.11
CA LEU A 69 7.04 5.99 8.26
C LEU A 69 7.95 5.59 7.10
N VAL A 70 8.92 4.74 7.38
CA VAL A 70 9.86 4.24 6.38
C VAL A 70 9.45 2.84 5.94
N LEU A 71 9.35 2.65 4.64
CA LEU A 71 9.23 1.32 4.03
C LEU A 71 10.63 0.91 3.58
N PRO A 72 11.22 -0.16 4.16
CA PRO A 72 12.52 -0.64 3.72
C PRO A 72 12.48 -1.16 2.28
N ALA A 73 13.61 -1.10 1.58
CA ALA A 73 13.71 -1.60 0.22
C ALA A 73 13.39 -3.08 0.14
N ASN A 74 12.67 -3.49 -0.91
CA ASN A 74 12.34 -4.88 -1.22
C ASN A 74 11.58 -5.60 -0.11
N THR A 75 10.85 -4.85 0.70
CA THR A 75 10.03 -5.37 1.81
C THR A 75 8.57 -5.18 1.46
N VAL A 76 7.77 -6.21 1.69
CA VAL A 76 6.32 -6.15 1.50
C VAL A 76 5.68 -5.79 2.83
N GLU A 77 4.80 -4.79 2.81
CA GLU A 77 4.03 -4.39 3.99
C GLU A 77 2.56 -4.24 3.60
N TYR A 78 1.68 -4.52 4.56
CA TYR A 78 0.24 -4.34 4.40
C TYR A 78 -0.22 -3.23 5.34
N PHE A 79 -1.03 -2.31 4.82
CA PHE A 79 -1.57 -1.21 5.61
C PHE A 79 -3.07 -1.14 5.48
N GLY A 80 -3.74 -0.87 6.61
CA GLY A 80 -5.14 -0.46 6.58
C GLY A 80 -5.23 0.97 6.05
N VAL A 81 -6.19 1.24 5.18
CA VAL A 81 -6.38 2.56 4.58
C VAL A 81 -7.84 2.98 4.66
N THR A 82 -8.06 4.29 4.62
CA THR A 82 -9.40 4.83 4.47
C THR A 82 -9.83 4.70 3.01
N PRO A 83 -11.04 4.20 2.73
CA PRO A 83 -11.53 4.11 1.35
C PRO A 83 -11.42 5.44 0.61
N GLY A 84 -10.96 5.40 -0.63
CA GLY A 84 -10.81 6.59 -1.47
C GLY A 84 -9.58 7.44 -1.18
N SER A 85 -8.75 7.06 -0.20
CA SER A 85 -7.53 7.81 0.12
C SER A 85 -6.43 7.58 -0.91
N LYS A 86 -5.34 8.31 -0.76
CA LYS A 86 -4.16 8.21 -1.61
C LYS A 86 -2.93 7.87 -0.78
N VAL A 87 -1.91 7.38 -1.45
CA VAL A 87 -0.61 7.09 -0.83
C VAL A 87 0.41 8.03 -1.42
N ALA A 88 1.15 8.75 -0.58
CA ALA A 88 2.27 9.58 -1.00
C ALA A 88 3.58 8.89 -0.67
N VAL A 89 4.58 9.12 -1.49
CA VAL A 89 5.90 8.50 -1.34
C VAL A 89 6.99 9.53 -1.59
N LEU A 90 8.07 9.42 -0.80
CA LEU A 90 9.27 10.26 -0.94
C LEU A 90 10.50 9.35 -0.79
N GLN A 91 11.53 9.59 -1.60
CA GLN A 91 12.76 8.80 -1.49
C GLN A 91 13.42 8.96 -0.12
N PHE A 92 14.00 7.88 0.37
CA PHE A 92 14.86 7.90 1.56
C PHE A 92 16.30 8.24 1.18
N GLY A 93 16.84 7.53 0.20
CA GLY A 93 18.21 7.76 -0.24
C GLY A 93 18.43 7.62 -1.75
N GLY A 94 17.40 7.24 -2.51
CA GLY A 94 17.52 7.08 -3.94
C GLY A 94 16.18 6.93 -4.61
N ALA A 95 16.15 7.12 -5.92
CA ALA A 95 14.94 7.01 -6.72
C ALA A 95 14.61 5.55 -7.05
N GLY A 96 13.34 5.27 -7.24
CA GLY A 96 12.85 3.94 -7.58
C GLY A 96 11.36 3.97 -7.87
N TYR A 97 10.68 2.86 -7.58
CA TYR A 97 9.26 2.73 -7.81
C TYR A 97 8.58 2.05 -6.65
N LEU A 98 7.42 2.56 -6.28
CA LEU A 98 6.53 1.96 -5.30
C LEU A 98 5.40 1.24 -6.02
N ASN A 99 5.19 -0.02 -5.69
CA ASN A 99 4.05 -0.80 -6.16
C ASN A 99 2.98 -0.82 -5.06
N ILE A 100 1.77 -0.45 -5.41
CA ILE A 100 0.62 -0.44 -4.50
C ILE A 100 -0.42 -1.38 -5.08
N VAL A 101 -0.85 -2.37 -4.30
CA VAL A 101 -1.89 -3.31 -4.71
C VAL A 101 -3.04 -3.23 -3.73
N GLU A 102 -4.23 -2.96 -4.25
CA GLU A 102 -5.46 -2.97 -3.43
C GLU A 102 -5.85 -4.41 -3.16
N MET A 103 -6.00 -4.75 -1.89
CA MET A 103 -6.33 -6.12 -1.48
C MET A 103 -7.80 -6.21 -1.10
N ARG A 104 -8.46 -7.30 -1.50
CA ARG A 104 -9.90 -7.50 -1.29
C ARG A 104 -10.22 -8.92 -0.83
#